data_0f51c25b688fd72cabe5e8c8724a3427
#
_entry.id   0f51c25b688fd72cabe5e8c8724a3427
#
_cell.length_a   1.000
_cell.length_b   1.000
_cell.length_c   1.000
_cell.angle_alpha   90.00
_cell.angle_beta   90.00
_cell.angle_gamma   90.00
#
_symmetry.space_group_name_H-M   'P 1'
#
loop_
_entity.id
_entity.type
_entity.pdbx_description
1 polymer ?
#
loop_
_entity_poly.entity_id
_entity_poly.type
_entity_poly.pdbx_seq_one_letter_code
_entity_poly.pdbx_strand_id
1 'polypeptide(L)'
;DYVSEIHRLQQEYKDQLVVLLALEADYIPGVSSEFSGLKSSLGLDYVIGSVHLVKNSYADKLWFIDGPKRETYDNGLNELFDGDIRKGVTAYWHQINQMLEEENLDIVGHLDKIKMHNQGRWFSEAEPWYTDLVNETIALIADKGVIVEVNTRGVYKGRSDSLFPGEYILRLMNERNIPIVLSSDAHQPHELSLHFPEAVPIIKSCGYKALNVISDGKWTEMSLD
;
A
#
# COMPACT_ATOMS: atom_id res chain seq x y z
N ASP A 1 -18.94 -15.19 -8.85
CA ASP A 1 -17.60 -14.62 -8.85
C ASP A 1 -17.61 -13.29 -8.06
N TYR A 2 -16.44 -12.70 -7.82
CA TYR A 2 -16.28 -11.48 -7.01
C TYR A 2 -17.09 -10.29 -7.56
N VAL A 3 -16.96 -10.00 -8.84
CA VAL A 3 -17.64 -8.86 -9.49
C VAL A 3 -19.17 -8.98 -9.40
N SER A 4 -19.70 -10.17 -9.71
CA SER A 4 -21.14 -10.43 -9.63
C SER A 4 -21.67 -10.28 -8.20
N GLU A 5 -20.90 -10.69 -7.20
CA GLU A 5 -21.29 -10.55 -5.79
C GLU A 5 -21.30 -9.08 -5.35
N ILE A 6 -20.30 -8.28 -5.75
CA ILE A 6 -20.30 -6.86 -5.43
C ILE A 6 -21.49 -6.15 -6.11
N HIS A 7 -21.76 -6.44 -7.38
CA HIS A 7 -22.94 -5.87 -8.06
C HIS A 7 -24.25 -6.24 -7.36
N ARG A 8 -24.39 -7.48 -6.87
CA ARG A 8 -25.54 -7.91 -6.08
C ARG A 8 -25.68 -7.07 -4.80
N LEU A 9 -24.58 -6.89 -4.07
CA LEU A 9 -24.55 -6.08 -2.84
C LEU A 9 -24.83 -4.60 -3.11
N GLN A 10 -24.31 -4.04 -4.20
CA GLN A 10 -24.63 -2.68 -4.64
C GLN A 10 -26.15 -2.47 -4.80
N GLN A 11 -26.83 -3.43 -5.40
CA GLN A 11 -28.29 -3.36 -5.57
C GLN A 11 -29.05 -3.57 -4.27
N GLU A 12 -28.63 -4.54 -3.45
CA GLU A 12 -29.27 -4.87 -2.18
C GLU A 12 -29.19 -3.72 -1.17
N TYR A 13 -28.05 -3.02 -1.11
CA TYR A 13 -27.79 -1.98 -0.10
C TYR A 13 -27.82 -0.55 -0.64
N LYS A 14 -28.27 -0.31 -1.88
CA LYS A 14 -28.21 0.97 -2.60
C LYS A 14 -28.78 2.18 -1.81
N ASP A 15 -29.77 1.94 -0.95
CA ASP A 15 -30.44 2.98 -0.16
C ASP A 15 -29.84 3.12 1.26
N GLN A 16 -28.81 2.33 1.60
CA GLN A 16 -28.23 2.27 2.93
C GLN A 16 -26.75 2.68 2.94
N LEU A 17 -25.98 2.23 1.95
CA LEU A 17 -24.56 2.52 1.83
C LEU A 17 -24.08 2.46 0.38
N VAL A 18 -23.01 3.15 0.09
CA VAL A 18 -22.30 3.07 -1.19
C VAL A 18 -21.31 1.92 -1.12
N VAL A 19 -21.49 0.92 -1.98
CA VAL A 19 -20.53 -0.18 -2.16
C VAL A 19 -19.75 0.08 -3.45
N LEU A 20 -18.42 0.13 -3.35
CA LEU A 20 -17.53 0.33 -4.49
C LEU A 20 -16.93 -1.01 -4.92
N LEU A 21 -16.76 -1.17 -6.23
CA LEU A 21 -16.08 -2.32 -6.82
C LEU A 21 -14.62 -1.95 -7.09
N ALA A 22 -13.70 -2.51 -6.33
CA ALA A 22 -12.28 -2.22 -6.46
C ALA A 22 -11.42 -3.49 -6.38
N LEU A 23 -10.16 -3.37 -6.75
CA LEU A 23 -9.20 -4.45 -6.69
C LEU A 23 -7.88 -3.94 -6.14
N GLU A 24 -7.29 -4.66 -5.18
CA GLU A 24 -5.88 -4.57 -4.87
C GLU A 24 -5.12 -5.51 -5.81
N ALA A 25 -4.34 -4.93 -6.71
CA ALA A 25 -3.58 -5.64 -7.72
C ALA A 25 -2.11 -5.72 -7.32
N ASP A 26 -1.59 -6.94 -7.25
CA ASP A 26 -0.17 -7.17 -6.96
C ASP A 26 0.66 -6.95 -8.21
N TYR A 27 1.66 -6.07 -8.12
CA TYR A 27 2.56 -5.79 -9.22
C TYR A 27 3.80 -6.70 -9.17
N ILE A 28 3.91 -7.56 -10.18
CA ILE A 28 5.08 -8.45 -10.39
C ILE A 28 5.56 -8.23 -11.81
N PRO A 29 6.76 -7.65 -12.04
CA PRO A 29 7.27 -7.31 -13.37
C PRO A 29 7.23 -8.49 -14.34
N GLY A 30 6.53 -8.30 -15.47
CA GLY A 30 6.37 -9.30 -16.52
C GLY A 30 5.43 -10.48 -16.18
N VAL A 31 4.69 -10.42 -15.07
CA VAL A 31 3.72 -11.44 -14.63
C VAL A 31 2.33 -10.87 -14.46
N SER A 32 2.20 -9.73 -13.78
CA SER A 32 0.92 -9.10 -13.51
C SER A 32 0.22 -8.66 -14.79
N SER A 33 -1.11 -8.73 -14.79
CA SER A 33 -1.92 -8.13 -15.84
C SER A 33 -1.88 -6.61 -15.73
N GLU A 34 -1.94 -5.90 -16.84
CA GLU A 34 -2.01 -4.44 -16.89
C GLU A 34 -3.23 -3.93 -16.09
N PHE A 35 -3.01 -2.98 -15.17
CA PHE A 35 -4.04 -2.49 -14.25
C PHE A 35 -5.17 -1.74 -14.96
N SER A 36 -4.86 -0.98 -16.00
CA SER A 36 -5.86 -0.29 -16.83
C SER A 36 -6.78 -1.28 -17.56
N GLY A 37 -6.23 -2.40 -18.01
CA GLY A 37 -6.96 -3.51 -18.61
C GLY A 37 -7.89 -4.19 -17.61
N LEU A 38 -7.41 -4.46 -16.38
CA LEU A 38 -8.23 -4.98 -15.28
C LEU A 38 -9.37 -4.00 -14.94
N LYS A 39 -9.05 -2.71 -14.74
CA LYS A 39 -10.03 -1.67 -14.42
C LYS A 39 -11.15 -1.61 -15.46
N SER A 40 -10.78 -1.58 -16.73
CA SER A 40 -11.75 -1.48 -17.84
C SER A 40 -12.59 -2.75 -18.00
N SER A 41 -11.96 -3.93 -17.95
CA SER A 41 -12.67 -5.20 -18.22
C SER A 41 -13.60 -5.62 -17.09
N LEU A 42 -13.31 -5.25 -15.85
CA LEU A 42 -14.10 -5.57 -14.66
C LEU A 42 -15.01 -4.44 -14.22
N GLY A 43 -14.89 -3.24 -14.81
CA GLY A 43 -15.67 -2.05 -14.43
C GLY A 43 -15.37 -1.57 -13.03
N LEU A 44 -14.08 -1.58 -12.63
CA LEU A 44 -13.66 -1.19 -11.29
C LEU A 44 -13.79 0.32 -11.09
N ASP A 45 -14.25 0.72 -9.91
CA ASP A 45 -14.28 2.13 -9.49
C ASP A 45 -12.86 2.66 -9.30
N TYR A 46 -11.97 1.85 -8.69
CA TYR A 46 -10.54 2.17 -8.52
C TYR A 46 -9.67 0.90 -8.40
N VAL A 47 -8.36 1.09 -8.57
CA VAL A 47 -7.33 0.05 -8.39
C VAL A 47 -6.31 0.52 -7.36
N ILE A 48 -6.01 -0.36 -6.40
CA ILE A 48 -4.88 -0.22 -5.47
C ILE A 48 -3.73 -1.04 -6.05
N GLY A 49 -2.58 -0.43 -6.29
CA GLY A 49 -1.37 -1.12 -6.70
C GLY A 49 -0.50 -1.44 -5.49
N SER A 50 -0.09 -2.69 -5.34
CA SER A 50 0.71 -3.17 -4.21
C SER A 50 1.85 -4.07 -4.64
N VAL A 51 2.87 -4.20 -3.81
CA VAL A 51 3.98 -5.15 -3.97
C VAL A 51 4.05 -6.05 -2.75
N HIS A 52 3.62 -7.30 -2.90
CA HIS A 52 3.74 -8.34 -1.87
C HIS A 52 4.83 -9.37 -2.21
N LEU A 53 5.17 -9.48 -3.49
CA LEU A 53 6.10 -10.44 -4.05
C LEU A 53 7.21 -9.69 -4.79
N VAL A 54 8.38 -9.62 -4.17
CA VAL A 54 9.55 -8.93 -4.73
C VAL A 54 10.28 -9.86 -5.69
N LYS A 55 10.46 -9.39 -6.94
CA LYS A 55 11.19 -10.13 -7.97
C LYS A 55 12.69 -9.85 -7.86
N ASN A 56 13.48 -10.92 -7.83
CA ASN A 56 14.92 -10.83 -8.05
C ASN A 56 15.19 -10.92 -9.55
N SER A 57 16.04 -10.02 -10.07
CA SER A 57 16.38 -9.96 -11.51
C SER A 57 17.08 -11.22 -12.05
N TYR A 58 17.59 -12.08 -11.17
CA TYR A 58 18.39 -13.26 -11.53
C TYR A 58 17.73 -14.59 -11.18
N ALA A 59 16.51 -14.57 -10.62
CA ALA A 59 15.80 -15.78 -10.21
C ALA A 59 14.34 -15.76 -10.66
N ASP A 60 13.83 -16.93 -11.02
CA ASP A 60 12.39 -17.12 -11.35
C ASP A 60 11.50 -17.17 -10.09
N LYS A 61 12.10 -17.08 -8.91
CA LYS A 61 11.40 -17.09 -7.62
C LYS A 61 11.11 -15.68 -7.14
N LEU A 62 10.08 -15.55 -6.33
CA LEU A 62 9.61 -14.30 -5.75
C LEU A 62 9.81 -14.32 -4.22
N TRP A 63 10.23 -13.20 -3.67
CA TRP A 63 10.32 -13.02 -2.21
C TRP A 63 8.97 -12.53 -1.67
N PHE A 64 8.27 -13.39 -0.94
CA PHE A 64 7.02 -13.03 -0.31
C PHE A 64 7.27 -12.27 1.00
N ILE A 65 6.98 -10.97 1.01
CA ILE A 65 7.29 -10.07 2.12
C ILE A 65 6.13 -9.87 3.10
N ASP A 66 4.89 -10.19 2.71
CA ASP A 66 3.67 -9.95 3.49
C ASP A 66 3.13 -11.19 4.22
N GLY A 67 3.79 -12.30 4.17
CA GLY A 67 3.33 -13.53 4.82
C GLY A 67 3.20 -13.37 6.35
N PRO A 68 2.28 -14.13 6.99
CA PRO A 68 2.09 -14.04 8.44
C PRO A 68 3.29 -14.59 9.25
N LYS A 69 4.18 -15.31 8.61
CA LYS A 69 5.34 -15.96 9.23
C LYS A 69 6.62 -15.23 8.87
N ARG A 70 7.31 -14.72 9.89
CA ARG A 70 8.64 -14.13 9.75
C ARG A 70 9.64 -15.04 9.04
N GLU A 71 9.57 -16.34 9.31
CA GLU A 71 10.43 -17.35 8.70
C GLU A 71 10.33 -17.33 7.15
N THR A 72 9.15 -17.13 6.58
CA THR A 72 8.97 -17.04 5.13
C THR A 72 9.74 -15.85 4.55
N TYR A 73 9.67 -14.70 5.21
CA TYR A 73 10.43 -13.51 4.84
C TYR A 73 11.95 -13.77 4.93
N ASP A 74 12.41 -14.33 6.05
CA ASP A 74 13.84 -14.60 6.30
C ASP A 74 14.40 -15.61 5.28
N ASN A 75 13.66 -16.68 5.00
CA ASN A 75 14.06 -17.68 4.01
C ASN A 75 14.15 -17.09 2.60
N GLY A 76 13.16 -16.28 2.18
CA GLY A 76 13.18 -15.62 0.88
C GLY A 76 14.33 -14.61 0.76
N LEU A 77 14.63 -13.85 1.81
CA LEU A 77 15.80 -12.96 1.85
C LEU A 77 17.10 -13.74 1.67
N ASN A 78 17.26 -14.83 2.40
CA ASN A 78 18.48 -15.67 2.32
C ASN A 78 18.61 -16.34 0.93
N GLU A 79 17.52 -16.88 0.41
CA GLU A 79 17.52 -17.64 -0.85
C GLU A 79 17.73 -16.74 -2.07
N LEU A 80 17.12 -15.55 -2.08
CA LEU A 80 17.06 -14.69 -3.27
C LEU A 80 18.03 -13.51 -3.24
N PHE A 81 18.50 -13.12 -2.06
CA PHE A 81 19.38 -11.96 -1.88
C PHE A 81 20.62 -12.27 -1.04
N ASP A 82 20.96 -13.56 -0.87
CA ASP A 82 22.13 -14.01 -0.08
C ASP A 82 22.15 -13.47 1.35
N GLY A 83 20.98 -13.23 1.95
CA GLY A 83 20.82 -12.60 3.26
C GLY A 83 21.13 -11.10 3.30
N ASP A 84 21.42 -10.48 2.16
CA ASP A 84 21.69 -9.04 2.06
C ASP A 84 20.37 -8.24 2.04
N ILE A 85 19.96 -7.77 3.21
CA ILE A 85 18.72 -7.01 3.38
C ILE A 85 18.69 -5.73 2.53
N ARG A 86 19.85 -5.08 2.35
CA ARG A 86 19.91 -3.86 1.55
C ARG A 86 19.58 -4.13 0.08
N LYS A 87 20.06 -5.25 -0.48
CA LYS A 87 19.68 -5.67 -1.84
C LYS A 87 18.18 -5.94 -1.95
N GLY A 88 17.62 -6.69 -1.00
CA GLY A 88 16.19 -7.02 -0.99
C GLY A 88 15.29 -5.79 -0.87
N VAL A 89 15.60 -4.89 0.06
CA VAL A 89 14.85 -3.63 0.26
C VAL A 89 14.99 -2.70 -0.95
N THR A 90 16.19 -2.61 -1.54
CA THR A 90 16.40 -1.84 -2.77
C THR A 90 15.55 -2.39 -3.92
N ALA A 91 15.51 -3.72 -4.08
CA ALA A 91 14.67 -4.35 -5.10
C ALA A 91 13.18 -4.06 -4.89
N TYR A 92 12.70 -4.06 -3.63
CA TYR A 92 11.33 -3.69 -3.28
C TYR A 92 10.98 -2.26 -3.73
N TRP A 93 11.78 -1.27 -3.33
CA TRP A 93 11.53 0.14 -3.67
C TRP A 93 11.62 0.40 -5.17
N HIS A 94 12.58 -0.23 -5.87
CA HIS A 94 12.65 -0.16 -7.33
C HIS A 94 11.42 -0.79 -8.00
N GLN A 95 10.88 -1.88 -7.45
CA GLN A 95 9.66 -2.50 -7.97
C GLN A 95 8.42 -1.61 -7.74
N ILE A 96 8.33 -0.88 -6.62
CA ILE A 96 7.31 0.17 -6.42
C ILE A 96 7.47 1.28 -7.46
N ASN A 97 8.69 1.76 -7.70
CA ASN A 97 8.95 2.79 -8.71
C ASN A 97 8.56 2.30 -10.12
N GLN A 98 8.92 1.06 -10.47
CA GLN A 98 8.53 0.46 -11.75
C GLN A 98 7.01 0.34 -11.89
N MET A 99 6.30 -0.09 -10.85
CA MET A 99 4.83 -0.09 -10.84
C MET A 99 4.26 1.30 -11.12
N LEU A 100 4.78 2.33 -10.45
CA LEU A 100 4.35 3.72 -10.66
C LEU A 100 4.64 4.24 -12.07
N GLU A 101 5.68 3.77 -12.73
CA GLU A 101 6.05 4.16 -14.09
C GLU A 101 5.22 3.43 -15.16
N GLU A 102 4.95 2.14 -14.95
CA GLU A 102 4.35 1.26 -15.95
C GLU A 102 2.83 1.17 -15.84
N GLU A 103 2.25 1.33 -14.62
CA GLU A 103 0.85 1.05 -14.36
C GLU A 103 0.03 2.31 -14.09
N ASN A 104 -1.23 2.27 -14.49
CA ASN A 104 -2.20 3.30 -14.17
C ASN A 104 -3.05 2.84 -12.98
N LEU A 105 -2.71 3.33 -11.79
CA LEU A 105 -3.36 3.00 -10.52
C LEU A 105 -3.91 4.26 -9.85
N ASP A 106 -4.94 4.10 -9.03
CA ASP A 106 -5.56 5.20 -8.28
C ASP A 106 -4.89 5.39 -6.92
N ILE A 107 -4.48 4.29 -6.28
CA ILE A 107 -3.91 4.25 -4.93
C ILE A 107 -2.68 3.37 -4.91
N VAL A 108 -1.62 3.81 -4.23
CA VAL A 108 -0.50 2.95 -3.81
C VAL A 108 -0.84 2.34 -2.45
N GLY A 109 -0.89 1.01 -2.38
CA GLY A 109 -1.16 0.29 -1.14
C GLY A 109 0.06 0.26 -0.21
N HIS A 110 -0.17 0.31 1.10
CA HIS A 110 0.78 0.12 2.22
C HIS A 110 2.29 0.28 1.87
N LEU A 111 2.65 1.47 1.39
CA LEU A 111 3.88 1.83 0.68
C LEU A 111 5.20 1.26 1.24
N ASP A 112 5.34 1.15 2.56
CA ASP A 112 6.56 0.68 3.23
C ASP A 112 6.38 -0.70 3.90
N LYS A 113 5.55 -1.55 3.33
CA LYS A 113 5.22 -2.89 3.82
C LYS A 113 6.47 -3.77 4.08
N ILE A 114 7.52 -3.54 3.32
CA ILE A 114 8.82 -4.25 3.45
C ILE A 114 9.40 -4.22 4.87
N LYS A 115 9.07 -3.20 5.67
CA LYS A 115 9.54 -3.08 7.06
C LYS A 115 8.85 -4.00 8.05
N MET A 116 7.70 -4.60 7.70
CA MET A 116 6.86 -5.37 8.61
C MET A 116 7.62 -6.42 9.41
N HIS A 117 8.47 -7.19 8.75
CA HIS A 117 9.30 -8.21 9.40
C HIS A 117 10.68 -7.74 9.81
N ASN A 118 11.05 -6.49 9.47
CA ASN A 118 12.34 -5.93 9.90
C ASN A 118 12.37 -5.72 11.42
N GLN A 119 11.44 -4.95 11.97
CA GLN A 119 11.36 -4.64 13.40
C GLN A 119 12.74 -4.32 14.02
N GLY A 120 13.56 -3.52 13.32
CA GLY A 120 14.91 -3.14 13.75
C GLY A 120 15.98 -4.23 13.69
N ARG A 121 15.70 -5.37 13.06
CA ARG A 121 16.66 -6.51 13.02
C ARG A 121 17.84 -6.30 12.07
N TRP A 122 17.62 -5.70 10.92
CA TRP A 122 18.64 -5.59 9.85
C TRP A 122 18.96 -4.18 9.44
N PHE A 123 17.98 -3.27 9.51
CA PHE A 123 18.19 -1.87 9.15
C PHE A 123 17.33 -0.94 9.98
N SER A 124 17.79 0.30 10.09
CA SER A 124 17.02 1.42 10.61
C SER A 124 16.42 2.22 9.45
N GLU A 125 15.15 2.62 9.59
CA GLU A 125 14.50 3.52 8.62
C GLU A 125 15.16 4.92 8.55
N ALA A 126 16.08 5.23 9.48
CA ALA A 126 16.87 6.46 9.48
C ALA A 126 18.21 6.33 8.72
N GLU A 127 18.55 5.15 8.19
CA GLU A 127 19.80 4.99 7.43
C GLU A 127 19.74 5.75 6.09
N PRO A 128 20.81 6.46 5.70
CA PRO A 128 20.82 7.27 4.47
C PRO A 128 20.39 6.51 3.23
N TRP A 129 20.88 5.28 3.02
CA TRP A 129 20.50 4.50 1.85
C TRP A 129 19.00 4.17 1.78
N TYR A 130 18.35 3.97 2.96
CA TYR A 130 16.90 3.72 3.02
C TYR A 130 16.12 5.01 2.75
N THR A 131 16.53 6.10 3.39
CA THR A 131 15.89 7.42 3.19
C THR A 131 16.04 7.94 1.76
N ASP A 132 17.16 7.62 1.07
CA ASP A 132 17.35 7.96 -0.35
C ASP A 132 16.33 7.23 -1.23
N LEU A 133 16.12 5.91 -1.05
CA LEU A 133 15.09 5.13 -1.76
C LEU A 133 13.68 5.68 -1.50
N VAL A 134 13.36 5.97 -0.25
CA VAL A 134 12.07 6.59 0.13
C VAL A 134 11.88 7.93 -0.58
N ASN A 135 12.88 8.81 -0.54
CA ASN A 135 12.79 10.13 -1.17
C ASN A 135 12.59 10.06 -2.68
N GLU A 136 13.26 9.13 -3.37
CA GLU A 136 13.08 8.88 -4.80
C GLU A 136 11.64 8.47 -5.11
N THR A 137 11.11 7.47 -4.39
CA THR A 137 9.74 6.98 -4.58
C THR A 137 8.70 8.06 -4.26
N ILE A 138 8.86 8.81 -3.17
CA ILE A 138 7.96 9.91 -2.80
C ILE A 138 7.95 11.04 -3.84
N ALA A 139 9.11 11.33 -4.45
CA ALA A 139 9.16 12.29 -5.55
C ALA A 139 8.37 11.80 -6.77
N LEU A 140 8.50 10.52 -7.12
CA LEU A 140 7.77 9.90 -8.22
C LEU A 140 6.25 9.88 -7.95
N ILE A 141 5.82 9.52 -6.73
CA ILE A 141 4.41 9.56 -6.34
C ILE A 141 3.83 10.97 -6.49
N ALA A 142 4.55 12.00 -6.04
CA ALA A 142 4.13 13.39 -6.16
C ALA A 142 4.01 13.82 -7.65
N ASP A 143 4.94 13.42 -8.51
CA ASP A 143 4.91 13.70 -9.94
C ASP A 143 3.72 13.02 -10.63
N LYS A 144 3.41 11.79 -10.26
CA LYS A 144 2.29 11.02 -10.79
C LYS A 144 0.93 11.47 -10.25
N GLY A 145 0.88 12.13 -9.10
CA GLY A 145 -0.36 12.61 -8.47
C GLY A 145 -1.28 11.50 -7.97
N VAL A 146 -0.74 10.32 -7.65
CA VAL A 146 -1.50 9.18 -7.11
C VAL A 146 -1.75 9.33 -5.62
N ILE A 147 -2.83 8.72 -5.13
CA ILE A 147 -3.18 8.67 -3.71
C ILE A 147 -2.33 7.58 -3.02
N VAL A 148 -1.95 7.79 -1.75
CA VAL A 148 -1.28 6.76 -0.96
C VAL A 148 -2.19 6.27 0.16
N GLU A 149 -2.27 4.96 0.31
CA GLU A 149 -2.98 4.32 1.41
C GLU A 149 -2.22 4.51 2.73
N VAL A 150 -2.94 4.93 3.77
CA VAL A 150 -2.51 4.81 5.17
C VAL A 150 -3.21 3.60 5.76
N ASN A 151 -2.46 2.50 5.89
CA ASN A 151 -2.99 1.19 6.25
C ASN A 151 -2.76 0.91 7.74
N THR A 152 -3.82 0.48 8.44
CA THR A 152 -3.78 0.19 9.88
C THR A 152 -3.57 -1.29 10.20
N ARG A 153 -3.65 -2.20 9.19
CA ARG A 153 -3.64 -3.65 9.40
C ARG A 153 -2.43 -4.15 10.17
N GLY A 154 -1.24 -3.63 9.86
CA GLY A 154 -0.01 -4.04 10.55
C GLY A 154 -0.11 -3.87 12.05
N VAL A 155 -0.68 -2.76 12.50
CA VAL A 155 -0.80 -2.40 13.92
C VAL A 155 -1.84 -3.28 14.60
N TYR A 156 -3.07 -3.35 14.12
CA TYR A 156 -4.10 -4.11 14.81
C TYR A 156 -3.90 -5.64 14.74
N LYS A 157 -3.08 -6.13 13.80
CA LYS A 157 -2.63 -7.53 13.74
C LYS A 157 -1.38 -7.80 14.59
N GLY A 158 -0.79 -6.78 15.23
CA GLY A 158 0.42 -6.92 16.02
C GLY A 158 1.66 -7.29 15.19
N ARG A 159 1.68 -6.89 13.91
CA ARG A 159 2.77 -7.18 12.97
C ARG A 159 3.69 -6.00 12.73
N SER A 160 3.27 -4.80 13.12
CA SER A 160 4.01 -3.55 12.99
C SER A 160 3.73 -2.65 14.19
N ASP A 161 4.73 -1.89 14.62
CA ASP A 161 4.60 -0.88 15.67
C ASP A 161 4.14 0.48 15.10
N SER A 162 3.99 0.58 13.78
CA SER A 162 3.57 1.80 13.08
C SER A 162 2.63 1.51 11.92
N LEU A 163 1.93 2.54 11.46
CA LEU A 163 1.13 2.50 10.23
C LEU A 163 2.00 2.20 9.00
N PHE A 164 1.37 1.80 7.90
CA PHE A 164 2.00 1.76 6.57
C PHE A 164 1.37 2.87 5.70
N PRO A 165 2.15 3.92 5.35
CA PRO A 165 3.52 4.19 5.75
C PRO A 165 3.64 4.76 7.17
N GLY A 166 4.87 4.68 7.72
CA GLY A 166 5.22 5.24 9.02
C GLY A 166 5.27 6.77 9.03
N GLU A 167 5.32 7.37 10.25
CA GLU A 167 5.22 8.83 10.42
C GLU A 167 6.27 9.63 9.64
N TYR A 168 7.51 9.13 9.54
CA TYR A 168 8.56 9.80 8.76
C TYR A 168 8.12 10.00 7.30
N ILE A 169 7.63 8.93 6.68
CA ILE A 169 7.16 8.96 5.29
C ILE A 169 5.90 9.82 5.16
N LEU A 170 4.95 9.71 6.10
CA LEU A 170 3.75 10.56 6.13
C LEU A 170 4.08 12.06 6.16
N ARG A 171 5.09 12.48 6.95
CA ARG A 171 5.53 13.89 6.98
C ARG A 171 6.10 14.32 5.62
N LEU A 172 6.97 13.51 5.02
CA LEU A 172 7.53 13.78 3.69
C LEU A 172 6.44 13.88 2.61
N MET A 173 5.44 13.01 2.68
CA MET A 173 4.30 13.02 1.76
C MET A 173 3.46 14.29 1.94
N ASN A 174 3.18 14.70 3.19
CA ASN A 174 2.45 15.92 3.47
C ASN A 174 3.19 17.16 2.98
N GLU A 175 4.51 17.25 3.14
CA GLU A 175 5.35 18.33 2.61
C GLU A 175 5.26 18.49 1.08
N ARG A 176 4.95 17.39 0.36
CA ARG A 176 4.76 17.35 -1.08
C ARG A 176 3.29 17.39 -1.52
N ASN A 177 2.37 17.60 -0.58
CA ASN A 177 0.92 17.61 -0.82
C ASN A 177 0.40 16.32 -1.47
N ILE A 178 0.98 15.16 -1.16
CA ILE A 178 0.52 13.88 -1.65
C ILE A 178 -0.78 13.52 -0.94
N PRO A 179 -1.88 13.24 -1.68
CA PRO A 179 -3.15 12.87 -1.10
C PRO A 179 -3.09 11.48 -0.45
N ILE A 180 -3.86 11.30 0.64
CA ILE A 180 -3.93 10.02 1.35
C ILE A 180 -5.35 9.54 1.54
N VAL A 181 -5.51 8.21 1.62
CA VAL A 181 -6.73 7.52 2.05
C VAL A 181 -6.42 6.69 3.30
N LEU A 182 -7.34 6.62 4.25
CA LEU A 182 -7.21 5.75 5.43
C LEU A 182 -7.92 4.42 5.18
N SER A 183 -7.22 3.32 5.40
CA SER A 183 -7.71 1.96 5.16
C SER A 183 -7.38 1.02 6.33
N SER A 184 -8.28 0.11 6.63
CA SER A 184 -8.03 -0.99 7.58
C SER A 184 -7.57 -2.26 6.91
N ASP A 185 -7.65 -2.37 5.59
CA ASP A 185 -7.33 -3.59 4.84
C ASP A 185 -8.06 -4.81 5.48
N ALA A 186 -9.37 -4.63 5.69
CA ALA A 186 -10.21 -5.57 6.42
C ALA A 186 -10.44 -6.86 5.63
N HIS A 187 -10.19 -8.01 6.26
CA HIS A 187 -10.48 -9.34 5.74
C HIS A 187 -11.62 -10.03 6.51
N GLN A 188 -12.13 -9.36 7.55
CA GLN A 188 -13.23 -9.82 8.37
C GLN A 188 -14.16 -8.65 8.71
N PRO A 189 -15.48 -8.85 8.89
CA PRO A 189 -16.41 -7.76 9.16
C PRO A 189 -16.05 -6.90 10.38
N HIS A 190 -15.49 -7.49 11.42
CA HIS A 190 -15.09 -6.78 12.64
C HIS A 190 -13.78 -5.99 12.47
N GLU A 191 -13.08 -6.12 11.36
CA GLU A 191 -11.84 -5.38 11.06
C GLU A 191 -12.11 -4.04 10.35
N LEU A 192 -13.33 -3.82 9.88
CA LEU A 192 -13.73 -2.55 9.26
C LEU A 192 -13.47 -1.40 10.24
N SER A 193 -12.69 -0.41 9.81
CA SER A 193 -12.27 0.75 10.62
C SER A 193 -11.45 0.45 11.89
N LEU A 194 -10.90 -0.75 12.06
CA LEU A 194 -10.01 -1.03 13.19
C LEU A 194 -8.80 -0.10 13.18
N HIS A 195 -8.51 0.45 14.36
CA HIS A 195 -7.40 1.37 14.62
C HIS A 195 -7.52 2.75 13.93
N PHE A 196 -8.68 3.11 13.38
CA PHE A 196 -8.91 4.44 12.81
C PHE A 196 -8.87 5.55 13.87
N PRO A 197 -9.50 5.37 15.07
CA PRO A 197 -9.44 6.39 16.13
C PRO A 197 -8.00 6.72 16.57
N GLU A 198 -7.09 5.75 16.54
CA GLU A 198 -5.68 5.94 16.90
C GLU A 198 -4.86 6.47 15.71
N ALA A 199 -5.20 6.08 14.49
CA ALA A 199 -4.48 6.51 13.28
C ALA A 199 -4.73 7.99 12.95
N VAL A 200 -5.96 8.50 13.12
CA VAL A 200 -6.31 9.89 12.81
C VAL A 200 -5.45 10.91 13.56
N PRO A 201 -5.24 10.82 14.89
CA PRO A 201 -4.30 11.71 15.60
C PRO A 201 -2.87 11.64 15.06
N ILE A 202 -2.37 10.47 14.67
CA ILE A 202 -1.05 10.30 14.08
C ILE A 202 -0.97 11.04 12.73
N ILE A 203 -1.94 10.83 11.86
CA ILE A 203 -2.04 11.49 10.55
C ILE A 203 -2.07 13.03 10.72
N LYS A 204 -2.88 13.54 11.66
CA LYS A 204 -2.92 14.96 11.99
C LYS A 204 -1.57 15.48 12.49
N SER A 205 -0.86 14.72 13.34
CA SER A 205 0.46 15.09 13.84
C SER A 205 1.52 15.14 12.72
N CYS A 206 1.31 14.44 11.62
CA CYS A 206 2.15 14.48 10.42
C CYS A 206 1.82 15.65 9.49
N GLY A 207 0.81 16.48 9.84
CA GLY A 207 0.47 17.71 9.11
C GLY A 207 -0.77 17.62 8.22
N TYR A 208 -1.36 16.46 8.05
CA TYR A 208 -2.56 16.29 7.24
C TYR A 208 -3.80 16.88 7.90
N LYS A 209 -4.64 17.56 7.11
CA LYS A 209 -5.90 18.19 7.53
C LYS A 209 -7.13 17.50 6.93
N ALA A 210 -6.94 16.65 5.94
CA ALA A 210 -8.00 15.94 5.26
C ALA A 210 -7.54 14.54 4.81
N LEU A 211 -8.51 13.68 4.55
CA LEU A 211 -8.35 12.40 3.88
C LEU A 211 -9.10 12.44 2.55
N ASN A 212 -8.62 11.71 1.55
CA ASN A 212 -9.37 11.51 0.32
C ASN A 212 -10.37 10.37 0.51
N VAL A 213 -11.59 10.59 0.04
CA VAL A 213 -12.69 9.63 0.02
C VAL A 213 -13.39 9.68 -1.31
N ILE A 214 -14.09 8.62 -1.71
CA ILE A 214 -14.96 8.66 -2.89
C ILE A 214 -16.36 9.05 -2.44
N SER A 215 -16.84 10.18 -2.98
CA SER A 215 -18.21 10.66 -2.83
C SER A 215 -18.79 10.96 -4.21
N ASP A 216 -19.99 10.45 -4.48
CA ASP A 216 -20.66 10.60 -5.79
C ASP A 216 -19.76 10.19 -6.99
N GLY A 217 -19.00 9.10 -6.81
CA GLY A 217 -18.11 8.54 -7.84
C GLY A 217 -16.85 9.37 -8.11
N LYS A 218 -16.50 10.33 -7.24
CA LYS A 218 -15.33 11.19 -7.38
C LYS A 218 -14.49 11.22 -6.10
N TRP A 219 -13.19 11.33 -6.26
CA TRP A 219 -12.30 11.63 -5.15
C TRP A 219 -12.54 13.04 -4.63
N THR A 220 -12.77 13.15 -3.33
CA THR A 220 -13.02 14.40 -2.60
C THR A 220 -12.25 14.40 -1.29
N GLU A 221 -11.97 15.58 -0.75
CA GLU A 221 -11.33 15.71 0.56
C GLU A 221 -12.41 15.74 1.66
N MET A 222 -12.20 14.92 2.69
CA MET A 222 -12.96 14.92 3.94
C MET A 222 -12.07 15.51 5.05
N SER A 223 -12.50 16.62 5.67
CA SER A 223 -11.76 17.26 6.76
C SER A 223 -11.58 16.29 7.94
N LEU A 224 -10.41 16.39 8.59
CA LEU A 224 -10.10 15.70 9.85
C LEU A 224 -10.45 16.53 11.11
N ASP A 225 -10.95 17.73 10.92
CA ASP A 225 -11.38 18.65 12.01
C ASP A 225 -12.81 18.38 12.45
#